data_50447e2a88ee957748dbc76987be2d5e
#
_entry.id   50447e2a88ee957748dbc76987be2d5e
#
_cell.length_a   1.000
_cell.length_b   1.000
_cell.length_c   1.000
_cell.angle_alpha   90.00
_cell.angle_beta   90.00
_cell.angle_gamma   90.00
#
_symmetry.space_group_name_H-M   'P 1'
#
loop_
_entity.id
_entity.type
_entity.pdbx_description
1 polymer ?
#
loop_
_entity_poly.entity_id
_entity_poly.type
_entity_poly.pdbx_seq_one_letter_code
_entity_poly.pdbx_strand_id
1 'polypeptide(L)'
;MKHTKKFAAALMCGTILMTALPLSAVHAEETADTPAASEPVVMDAVVKFNGEAAESSSDKVQIEGTKVIITASGNYEFSGETADGQIDVNIPDKKTDTGTVKLFFNGVKITGKSSAAVLIESAKNTSINIVDGTENFIYDGTTYPEDITAAVYAKDELTIKSAGEAGTGKLRIEAATQHGLHCTEEVKVTGGNLKIRTDKGDGLRGKEAVTIKGGDIDINADGDGLKSTKGKVDISGGKMEIKAGNDAIQAETDLMITGGDIKANGDRGLTAPKGALINGGLVFATATVDTPKEGEAAKDNTFKIAEASTQPVILVQMSEQQLKEQRVVLKDVDSKNVISKNPNKKFDYILLSSPELAVGKTYTLSVNDADCENGKIELNAAVVNVENVVNKAPRVADEGDALDINYDGSVDVSDAVLTCRFVSGDSSVTYITDKMVARMDCDKNGTVEMDDVTVILKRIAHLA
;
A
#
# COMPACT_ATOMS: atom_id res chain seq x y z
N MET A 1 -35.71 -46.85 -56.07
CA MET A 1 -36.44 -45.83 -56.86
C MET A 1 -35.74 -44.49 -56.50
N LYS A 2 -34.92 -43.96 -57.41
CA LYS A 2 -35.13 -42.81 -58.32
C LYS A 2 -35.28 -41.49 -57.49
N HIS A 3 -34.54 -40.39 -57.60
CA HIS A 3 -33.85 -39.84 -58.78
C HIS A 3 -32.74 -38.89 -58.33
N THR A 4 -31.62 -39.02 -59.00
CA THR A 4 -30.56 -38.01 -59.18
C THR A 4 -31.03 -36.84 -60.06
N LYS A 5 -30.63 -35.61 -59.83
CA LYS A 5 -30.40 -34.62 -60.89
C LYS A 5 -29.18 -33.76 -60.58
N LYS A 6 -28.17 -33.89 -61.44
CA LYS A 6 -27.06 -32.99 -61.68
C LYS A 6 -27.58 -31.81 -62.52
N PHE A 7 -27.04 -30.61 -62.31
CA PHE A 7 -27.00 -29.61 -63.39
C PHE A 7 -25.64 -28.92 -63.41
N ALA A 8 -25.21 -28.73 -64.64
CA ALA A 8 -23.84 -28.40 -65.01
C ALA A 8 -23.60 -26.91 -65.13
N ALA A 9 -22.31 -26.58 -65.20
CA ALA A 9 -21.69 -25.26 -65.37
C ALA A 9 -22.09 -24.58 -66.67
N ALA A 10 -22.11 -23.26 -66.68
CA ALA A 10 -21.91 -22.44 -67.89
C ALA A 10 -20.96 -21.30 -67.54
N LEU A 11 -19.78 -21.34 -68.17
CA LEU A 11 -18.74 -20.32 -68.23
C LEU A 11 -19.16 -19.29 -69.25
N MET A 12 -19.28 -18.00 -68.84
CA MET A 12 -19.35 -16.89 -69.82
C MET A 12 -18.25 -15.89 -69.52
N CYS A 13 -17.32 -15.85 -70.49
CA CYS A 13 -16.24 -14.87 -70.56
C CYS A 13 -16.82 -13.58 -71.12
N GLY A 14 -16.80 -12.52 -70.34
CA GLY A 14 -17.15 -11.15 -70.78
C GLY A 14 -15.99 -10.21 -70.52
N THR A 15 -15.29 -9.85 -71.55
CA THR A 15 -14.27 -8.80 -71.59
C THR A 15 -14.93 -7.43 -71.37
N ILE A 16 -14.67 -6.77 -70.27
CA ILE A 16 -15.02 -5.36 -70.06
C ILE A 16 -13.75 -4.51 -70.07
N LEU A 17 -13.76 -3.59 -71.03
CA LEU A 17 -12.74 -2.56 -71.23
C LEU A 17 -12.71 -1.62 -70.00
N MET A 18 -11.61 -1.58 -69.25
CA MET A 18 -11.39 -0.60 -68.15
C MET A 18 -10.88 0.71 -68.73
N THR A 19 -11.72 1.73 -68.73
CA THR A 19 -11.26 3.12 -68.79
C THR A 19 -10.78 3.59 -67.44
N ALA A 20 -9.51 3.87 -67.29
CA ALA A 20 -8.92 4.41 -66.10
C ALA A 20 -9.36 5.87 -65.85
N LEU A 21 -10.08 6.10 -64.76
CA LEU A 21 -10.26 7.43 -64.20
C LEU A 21 -9.26 7.58 -63.02
N PRO A 22 -8.61 8.77 -62.86
CA PRO A 22 -7.68 8.95 -61.75
C PRO A 22 -8.44 9.02 -60.42
N LEU A 23 -8.14 8.11 -59.52
CA LEU A 23 -8.60 8.11 -58.14
C LEU A 23 -7.84 9.20 -57.39
N SER A 24 -8.47 10.34 -57.14
CA SER A 24 -7.95 11.34 -56.19
C SER A 24 -8.01 10.73 -54.82
N ALA A 25 -6.85 10.42 -54.22
CA ALA A 25 -6.73 10.06 -52.84
C ALA A 25 -7.13 11.26 -51.96
N VAL A 26 -8.36 11.23 -51.43
CA VAL A 26 -8.73 12.10 -50.31
C VAL A 26 -8.04 11.50 -49.08
N HIS A 27 -6.93 12.08 -48.68
CA HIS A 27 -6.39 11.92 -47.33
C HIS A 27 -7.41 12.57 -46.39
N ALA A 28 -8.21 11.78 -45.73
CA ALA A 28 -8.83 12.22 -44.49
C ALA A 28 -7.70 12.33 -43.46
N GLU A 29 -7.26 13.53 -43.15
CA GLU A 29 -6.53 13.80 -41.93
C GLU A 29 -7.46 13.41 -40.80
N GLU A 30 -7.15 12.28 -40.13
CA GLU A 30 -7.66 11.93 -38.84
C GLU A 30 -7.12 13.00 -37.89
N THR A 31 -7.89 14.06 -37.67
CA THR A 31 -7.59 15.01 -36.59
C THR A 31 -7.66 14.23 -35.30
N ALA A 32 -6.49 13.90 -34.74
CA ALA A 32 -6.38 13.42 -33.40
C ALA A 32 -7.14 14.42 -32.50
N ASP A 33 -8.25 13.98 -31.96
CA ASP A 33 -9.03 14.73 -30.99
C ASP A 33 -8.11 14.93 -29.76
N THR A 34 -7.43 16.06 -29.72
CA THR A 34 -6.67 16.45 -28.54
C THR A 34 -7.72 16.64 -27.44
N PRO A 35 -7.64 15.91 -26.31
CA PRO A 35 -8.59 16.12 -25.24
C PRO A 35 -8.62 17.59 -24.88
N ALA A 36 -9.80 18.20 -24.92
CA ALA A 36 -9.96 19.60 -24.53
C ALA A 36 -9.38 19.76 -23.13
N ALA A 37 -8.42 20.68 -22.99
CA ALA A 37 -7.84 21.00 -21.69
C ALA A 37 -9.01 21.36 -20.76
N SER A 38 -9.10 20.67 -19.61
CA SER A 38 -10.13 20.96 -18.63
C SER A 38 -10.02 22.42 -18.19
N GLU A 39 -11.14 23.13 -18.14
CA GLU A 39 -11.13 24.52 -17.66
C GLU A 39 -10.49 24.59 -16.27
N PRO A 40 -9.69 25.63 -15.98
CA PRO A 40 -9.05 25.77 -14.67
C PRO A 40 -10.12 25.83 -13.57
N VAL A 41 -9.92 25.04 -12.52
CA VAL A 41 -10.84 25.03 -11.35
C VAL A 41 -10.77 26.38 -10.66
N VAL A 42 -11.91 27.05 -10.56
CA VAL A 42 -12.00 28.31 -9.80
C VAL A 42 -12.05 28.00 -8.32
N MET A 43 -11.16 28.60 -7.54
CA MET A 43 -11.14 28.46 -6.08
C MET A 43 -12.08 29.47 -5.42
N ASP A 44 -12.86 29.00 -4.45
CA ASP A 44 -13.71 29.85 -3.60
C ASP A 44 -12.87 30.60 -2.57
N ALA A 45 -11.79 29.96 -2.07
CA ALA A 45 -10.76 30.61 -1.28
C ALA A 45 -9.40 29.91 -1.49
N VAL A 46 -8.34 30.70 -1.45
CA VAL A 46 -6.95 30.25 -1.35
C VAL A 46 -6.44 30.62 0.01
N VAL A 47 -6.03 29.60 0.79
CA VAL A 47 -5.57 29.73 2.17
C VAL A 47 -4.08 29.45 2.23
N LYS A 48 -3.33 30.31 2.91
CA LYS A 48 -1.91 30.12 3.12
C LYS A 48 -1.58 30.17 4.63
N PHE A 49 -0.95 29.11 5.12
CA PHE A 49 -0.37 29.09 6.45
C PHE A 49 1.02 29.73 6.42
N ASN A 50 1.29 30.61 7.38
CA ASN A 50 2.59 31.31 7.50
C ASN A 50 3.29 31.05 8.85
N GLY A 51 3.01 29.91 9.48
CA GLY A 51 3.54 29.48 10.77
C GLY A 51 2.61 29.81 11.93
N GLU A 52 2.31 31.08 12.17
CA GLU A 52 1.53 31.53 13.34
C GLU A 52 0.08 31.94 13.01
N ALA A 53 -0.24 32.13 11.75
CA ALA A 53 -1.58 32.50 11.28
C ALA A 53 -1.90 31.83 9.94
N ALA A 54 -3.18 31.81 9.60
CA ALA A 54 -3.65 31.53 8.27
C ALA A 54 -4.15 32.82 7.61
N GLU A 55 -3.93 32.97 6.31
CA GLU A 55 -4.41 34.07 5.50
C GLU A 55 -5.30 33.53 4.39
N SER A 56 -6.36 34.20 4.05
CA SER A 56 -7.29 33.79 2.98
C SER A 56 -7.49 34.88 1.95
N SER A 57 -7.64 34.48 0.70
CA SER A 57 -8.00 35.35 -0.42
C SER A 57 -9.47 35.76 -0.43
N SER A 58 -10.30 35.20 0.45
CA SER A 58 -11.75 35.33 0.46
C SER A 58 -12.33 35.21 1.87
N ASP A 59 -13.49 35.82 2.11
CA ASP A 59 -14.28 35.71 3.33
C ASP A 59 -15.17 34.45 3.40
N LYS A 60 -15.06 33.57 2.41
CA LYS A 60 -15.78 32.28 2.39
C LYS A 60 -15.25 31.25 3.40
N VAL A 61 -14.14 31.54 4.06
CA VAL A 61 -13.62 30.78 5.19
C VAL A 61 -13.50 31.67 6.40
N GLN A 62 -13.73 31.11 7.59
CA GLN A 62 -13.47 31.79 8.85
C GLN A 62 -12.06 31.41 9.33
N ILE A 63 -11.29 32.36 9.83
CA ILE A 63 -9.93 32.14 10.33
C ILE A 63 -9.86 32.52 11.81
N GLU A 64 -9.41 31.57 12.63
CA GLU A 64 -9.14 31.75 14.05
C GLU A 64 -7.69 31.37 14.32
N GLY A 65 -6.76 32.33 14.12
CA GLY A 65 -5.33 32.07 14.17
C GLY A 65 -4.87 31.14 13.04
N THR A 66 -4.51 29.92 13.38
CA THR A 66 -4.13 28.84 12.44
C THR A 66 -5.25 27.81 12.20
N LYS A 67 -6.43 28.02 12.80
CA LYS A 67 -7.61 27.23 12.50
C LYS A 67 -8.41 27.88 11.36
N VAL A 68 -8.70 27.10 10.34
CA VAL A 68 -9.50 27.51 9.17
C VAL A 68 -10.80 26.74 9.16
N ILE A 69 -11.94 27.45 9.23
CA ILE A 69 -13.28 26.86 9.31
C ILE A 69 -13.99 27.08 7.98
N ILE A 70 -14.46 26.00 7.37
CA ILE A 70 -15.22 25.96 6.12
C ILE A 70 -16.67 25.63 6.44
N THR A 71 -17.59 26.51 6.06
CA THR A 71 -19.01 26.41 6.39
C THR A 71 -19.93 26.25 5.17
N ALA A 72 -19.35 26.12 3.97
CA ALA A 72 -20.10 25.89 2.72
C ALA A 72 -19.34 24.93 1.79
N SER A 73 -20.07 24.22 0.92
CA SER A 73 -19.46 23.46 -0.16
C SER A 73 -18.73 24.38 -1.15
N GLY A 74 -17.67 23.90 -1.78
CA GLY A 74 -16.84 24.70 -2.68
C GLY A 74 -15.44 24.13 -2.86
N ASN A 75 -14.57 24.93 -3.51
CA ASN A 75 -13.20 24.59 -3.84
C ASN A 75 -12.25 25.46 -3.00
N TYR A 76 -11.45 24.83 -2.14
CA TYR A 76 -10.58 25.51 -1.18
C TYR A 76 -9.15 25.01 -1.33
N GLU A 77 -8.22 25.92 -1.70
CA GLU A 77 -6.81 25.58 -1.84
C GLU A 77 -6.04 25.91 -0.56
N PHE A 78 -5.12 25.02 -0.18
CA PHE A 78 -4.29 25.14 1.01
C PHE A 78 -2.81 25.00 0.67
N SER A 79 -2.00 25.90 1.21
CA SER A 79 -0.53 25.91 1.05
C SER A 79 0.16 26.45 2.30
N GLY A 80 1.51 26.34 2.33
CA GLY A 80 2.33 26.82 3.44
C GLY A 80 2.35 25.88 4.65
N GLU A 81 2.92 26.33 5.77
CA GLU A 81 3.07 25.46 6.93
C GLU A 81 2.65 26.10 8.25
N THR A 82 2.22 25.26 9.18
CA THR A 82 1.97 25.62 10.57
C THR A 82 2.29 24.46 11.51
N ALA A 83 2.88 24.77 12.65
CA ALA A 83 3.21 23.80 13.70
C ALA A 83 2.07 23.55 14.69
N ASP A 84 0.94 24.27 14.54
CA ASP A 84 -0.28 24.08 15.32
C ASP A 84 -1.46 24.64 14.52
N GLY A 85 -2.14 23.82 13.73
CA GLY A 85 -3.22 24.27 12.87
C GLY A 85 -4.26 23.23 12.61
N GLN A 86 -5.37 23.69 12.05
CA GLN A 86 -6.49 22.82 11.70
C GLN A 86 -7.25 23.33 10.47
N ILE A 87 -7.60 22.43 9.59
CA ILE A 87 -8.64 22.61 8.58
C ILE A 87 -9.91 21.95 9.14
N ASP A 88 -10.92 22.73 9.48
CA ASP A 88 -12.19 22.28 10.04
C ASP A 88 -13.32 22.48 9.03
N VAL A 89 -13.89 21.39 8.52
CA VAL A 89 -15.05 21.41 7.62
C VAL A 89 -16.30 21.20 8.46
N ASN A 90 -17.09 22.25 8.62
CA ASN A 90 -18.28 22.24 9.46
C ASN A 90 -19.45 22.94 8.76
N ILE A 91 -20.12 22.22 7.88
CA ILE A 91 -21.31 22.71 7.16
C ILE A 91 -22.49 22.71 8.12
N PRO A 92 -23.10 23.89 8.43
CA PRO A 92 -24.17 23.99 9.43
C PRO A 92 -25.43 23.17 9.08
N ASP A 93 -25.76 23.08 7.79
CA ASP A 93 -26.89 22.29 7.30
C ASP A 93 -26.55 21.52 6.01
N LYS A 94 -25.97 20.36 6.17
CA LYS A 94 -25.61 19.45 5.05
C LYS A 94 -26.84 18.84 4.34
N LYS A 95 -28.06 19.10 4.78
CA LYS A 95 -29.29 18.71 4.07
C LYS A 95 -29.66 19.69 2.98
N THR A 96 -29.41 20.98 3.21
CA THR A 96 -29.60 22.03 2.21
C THR A 96 -28.36 22.28 1.38
N ASP A 97 -27.17 22.29 1.98
CA ASP A 97 -25.89 22.29 1.25
C ASP A 97 -25.45 20.84 0.99
N THR A 98 -25.86 20.32 -0.17
CA THR A 98 -25.55 18.95 -0.61
C THR A 98 -24.33 18.88 -1.52
N GLY A 99 -23.61 19.98 -1.71
CA GLY A 99 -22.39 20.06 -2.51
C GLY A 99 -21.23 19.29 -1.89
N THR A 100 -20.12 19.28 -2.61
CA THR A 100 -18.86 18.69 -2.13
C THR A 100 -17.92 19.78 -1.67
N VAL A 101 -17.34 19.62 -0.49
CA VAL A 101 -16.18 20.41 -0.06
C VAL A 101 -14.93 19.79 -0.68
N LYS A 102 -14.24 20.54 -1.54
CA LYS A 102 -13.02 20.09 -2.19
C LYS A 102 -11.82 20.83 -1.61
N LEU A 103 -10.98 20.11 -0.90
CA LEU A 103 -9.75 20.62 -0.30
C LEU A 103 -8.59 20.31 -1.26
N PHE A 104 -8.03 21.35 -1.89
CA PHE A 104 -6.88 21.22 -2.77
C PHE A 104 -5.61 21.45 -1.96
N PHE A 105 -4.82 20.39 -1.79
CA PHE A 105 -3.55 20.46 -1.07
C PHE A 105 -2.42 20.77 -2.05
N ASN A 106 -1.91 22.01 -1.94
CA ASN A 106 -0.91 22.59 -2.83
C ASN A 106 0.36 22.99 -2.07
N GLY A 107 1.05 21.97 -1.52
CA GLY A 107 2.26 22.20 -0.71
C GLY A 107 1.93 22.64 0.72
N VAL A 108 0.91 22.04 1.32
CA VAL A 108 0.51 22.31 2.70
C VAL A 108 1.19 21.38 3.69
N LYS A 109 1.61 21.93 4.85
CA LYS A 109 2.16 21.16 5.96
C LYS A 109 1.51 21.61 7.26
N ILE A 110 0.77 20.70 7.91
CA ILE A 110 0.00 21.01 9.12
C ILE A 110 0.32 19.99 10.22
N THR A 111 0.60 20.48 11.43
CA THR A 111 0.59 19.68 12.65
C THR A 111 -0.63 20.07 13.49
N GLY A 112 -1.47 19.11 13.85
CA GLY A 112 -2.63 19.35 14.72
C GLY A 112 -2.27 19.02 16.18
N LYS A 113 -1.82 19.98 16.98
CA LYS A 113 -1.33 19.71 18.35
C LYS A 113 -2.40 19.20 19.31
N SER A 114 -3.62 19.70 19.20
CA SER A 114 -4.69 19.45 20.17
C SER A 114 -5.94 18.79 19.58
N SER A 115 -5.88 18.43 18.31
CA SER A 115 -6.96 17.76 17.56
C SER A 115 -6.42 17.24 16.23
N ALA A 116 -7.31 16.64 15.40
CA ALA A 116 -6.98 16.33 14.01
C ALA A 116 -6.54 17.60 13.25
N ALA A 117 -5.47 17.49 12.48
CA ALA A 117 -5.01 18.57 11.59
C ALA A 117 -6.02 18.84 10.46
N VAL A 118 -6.73 17.80 10.02
CA VAL A 118 -7.87 17.89 9.09
C VAL A 118 -9.06 17.23 9.76
N LEU A 119 -10.06 18.03 10.07
CA LEU A 119 -11.27 17.62 10.76
C LEU A 119 -12.50 17.88 9.85
N ILE A 120 -13.23 16.84 9.51
CA ILE A 120 -14.51 16.95 8.84
C ILE A 120 -15.61 16.66 9.87
N GLU A 121 -16.12 17.73 10.50
CA GLU A 121 -17.20 17.63 11.49
C GLU A 121 -18.55 17.38 10.84
N SER A 122 -18.83 18.08 9.72
CA SER A 122 -20.09 17.98 9.01
C SER A 122 -19.95 18.42 7.56
N ALA A 123 -20.23 17.52 6.62
CA ALA A 123 -20.40 17.82 5.21
C ALA A 123 -21.20 16.70 4.53
N LYS A 124 -21.84 16.96 3.39
CA LYS A 124 -22.44 15.85 2.63
C LYS A 124 -21.38 14.96 2.03
N ASN A 125 -20.35 15.56 1.43
CA ASN A 125 -19.18 14.88 0.88
C ASN A 125 -17.96 15.79 1.01
N THR A 126 -16.80 15.22 1.32
CA THR A 126 -15.53 15.94 1.30
C THR A 126 -14.52 15.19 0.43
N SER A 127 -13.69 15.95 -0.29
CA SER A 127 -12.57 15.37 -1.01
C SER A 127 -11.26 16.12 -0.73
N ILE A 128 -10.19 15.37 -0.47
CA ILE A 128 -8.82 15.85 -0.48
C ILE A 128 -8.28 15.62 -1.88
N ASN A 129 -7.96 16.70 -2.56
CA ASN A 129 -7.45 16.71 -3.94
C ASN A 129 -5.97 17.09 -3.90
N ILE A 130 -5.09 16.14 -4.15
CA ILE A 130 -3.64 16.33 -4.05
C ILE A 130 -3.15 16.95 -5.36
N VAL A 131 -2.63 18.17 -5.30
CA VAL A 131 -2.19 18.91 -6.48
C VAL A 131 -0.92 18.30 -7.04
N ASP A 132 -0.86 18.11 -8.35
CA ASP A 132 0.28 17.51 -9.02
C ASP A 132 1.58 18.28 -8.78
N GLY A 133 2.68 17.53 -8.61
CA GLY A 133 4.02 18.09 -8.36
C GLY A 133 4.23 18.64 -6.94
N THR A 134 3.23 18.55 -6.05
CA THR A 134 3.35 19.04 -4.68
C THR A 134 3.57 17.92 -3.67
N GLU A 135 4.19 18.26 -2.55
CA GLU A 135 4.31 17.42 -1.37
C GLU A 135 3.55 18.04 -0.21
N ASN A 136 2.64 17.26 0.39
CA ASN A 136 1.77 17.70 1.46
C ASN A 136 1.98 16.81 2.69
N PHE A 137 1.97 17.42 3.88
CA PHE A 137 2.26 16.73 5.12
C PHE A 137 1.20 17.04 6.17
N ILE A 138 0.67 15.99 6.79
CA ILE A 138 -0.24 16.04 7.92
C ILE A 138 0.41 15.28 9.07
N TYR A 139 0.58 15.96 10.20
CA TYR A 139 1.11 15.37 11.42
C TYR A 139 0.07 15.44 12.52
N ASP A 140 0.00 14.40 13.35
CA ASP A 140 -0.81 14.44 14.54
C ASP A 140 -0.12 15.22 15.68
N GLY A 141 -0.92 15.52 16.70
CA GLY A 141 -0.45 16.12 17.94
C GLY A 141 -0.28 15.08 19.04
N THR A 142 -0.07 15.60 20.25
CA THR A 142 0.08 14.78 21.47
C THR A 142 -1.21 14.61 22.26
N THR A 143 -2.22 15.43 21.99
CA THR A 143 -3.51 15.45 22.69
C THR A 143 -4.64 15.51 21.68
N TYR A 144 -5.72 14.77 21.99
CA TYR A 144 -6.93 14.72 21.17
C TYR A 144 -8.17 14.86 22.05
N PRO A 145 -9.25 15.51 21.56
CA PRO A 145 -10.58 15.34 22.15
C PRO A 145 -10.96 13.85 22.16
N GLU A 146 -11.77 13.43 23.12
CA GLU A 146 -12.09 12.01 23.34
C GLU A 146 -12.71 11.33 22.09
N ASP A 147 -13.45 12.09 21.29
CA ASP A 147 -14.13 11.60 20.09
C ASP A 147 -13.29 11.68 18.79
N ILE A 148 -12.12 12.33 18.82
CA ILE A 148 -11.24 12.49 17.66
C ILE A 148 -10.08 11.50 17.77
N THR A 149 -9.93 10.64 16.77
CA THR A 149 -9.05 9.47 16.86
C THR A 149 -8.04 9.34 15.70
N ALA A 150 -7.82 10.40 14.91
CA ALA A 150 -6.91 10.37 13.78
C ALA A 150 -6.32 11.74 13.43
N ALA A 151 -5.16 11.75 12.76
CA ALA A 151 -4.56 12.98 12.21
C ALA A 151 -5.46 13.62 11.13
N VAL A 152 -6.12 12.78 10.33
CA VAL A 152 -7.22 13.16 9.42
C VAL A 152 -8.48 12.44 9.90
N TYR A 153 -9.43 13.18 10.44
CA TYR A 153 -10.66 12.62 11.00
C TYR A 153 -11.90 13.14 10.28
N ALA A 154 -12.77 12.24 9.85
CA ALA A 154 -14.00 12.58 9.13
C ALA A 154 -15.21 11.89 9.73
N LYS A 155 -16.25 12.67 10.07
CA LYS A 155 -17.58 12.17 10.50
C LYS A 155 -18.49 11.82 9.33
N ASP A 156 -18.16 12.25 8.12
CA ASP A 156 -18.90 12.00 6.87
C ASP A 156 -17.97 11.46 5.79
N GLU A 157 -18.51 11.07 4.63
CA GLU A 157 -17.75 10.47 3.53
C GLU A 157 -16.53 11.30 3.12
N LEU A 158 -15.39 10.63 2.99
CA LEU A 158 -14.13 11.24 2.57
C LEU A 158 -13.55 10.54 1.35
N THR A 159 -13.23 11.34 0.32
CA THR A 159 -12.51 10.85 -0.88
C THR A 159 -11.11 11.45 -0.97
N ILE A 160 -10.10 10.63 -1.22
CA ILE A 160 -8.73 11.09 -1.54
C ILE A 160 -8.47 10.82 -3.01
N LYS A 161 -7.94 11.83 -3.73
CA LYS A 161 -7.64 11.71 -5.16
C LYS A 161 -6.57 12.71 -5.61
N SER A 162 -6.01 12.50 -6.82
CA SER A 162 -5.25 13.54 -7.52
C SER A 162 -6.16 14.69 -7.95
N ALA A 163 -5.62 15.90 -7.93
CA ALA A 163 -6.26 17.09 -8.51
C ALA A 163 -6.02 17.19 -10.02
N GLY A 164 -4.93 16.61 -10.53
CA GLY A 164 -4.57 16.62 -11.94
C GLY A 164 -4.44 15.22 -12.53
N GLU A 165 -4.18 15.16 -13.83
CA GLU A 165 -4.09 13.91 -14.60
C GLU A 165 -2.77 13.16 -14.40
N ALA A 166 -1.67 13.89 -14.10
CA ALA A 166 -0.35 13.29 -13.92
C ALA A 166 -0.24 12.42 -12.64
N GLY A 167 -1.08 12.68 -11.63
CA GLY A 167 -1.11 11.91 -10.39
C GLY A 167 0.18 11.97 -9.57
N THR A 168 0.98 13.04 -9.74
CA THR A 168 2.33 13.17 -9.15
C THR A 168 2.33 13.82 -7.76
N GLY A 169 1.21 14.37 -7.32
CA GLY A 169 1.05 14.97 -5.99
C GLY A 169 1.15 13.91 -4.89
N LYS A 170 1.77 14.27 -3.77
CA LYS A 170 2.00 13.40 -2.63
C LYS A 170 1.31 13.92 -1.38
N LEU A 171 0.68 13.04 -0.61
CA LEU A 171 0.16 13.30 0.73
C LEU A 171 0.79 12.32 1.71
N ARG A 172 1.50 12.85 2.70
CA ARG A 172 2.06 12.09 3.81
C ARG A 172 1.30 12.39 5.09
N ILE A 173 0.83 11.35 5.76
CA ILE A 173 0.16 11.41 7.06
C ILE A 173 1.01 10.64 8.06
N GLU A 174 1.39 11.29 9.15
CA GLU A 174 2.16 10.69 10.24
C GLU A 174 1.42 10.89 11.56
N ALA A 175 1.06 9.78 12.20
CA ALA A 175 0.33 9.75 13.45
C ALA A 175 1.07 8.91 14.49
N ALA A 176 1.67 9.59 15.46
CA ALA A 176 2.41 8.95 16.56
C ALA A 176 1.49 8.48 17.69
N THR A 177 0.27 9.04 17.81
CA THR A 177 -0.59 8.80 18.98
C THR A 177 -1.92 8.14 18.65
N GLN A 178 -2.40 8.28 17.43
CA GLN A 178 -3.72 7.84 16.98
C GLN A 178 -3.66 7.13 15.60
N HIS A 179 -4.81 6.97 14.93
CA HIS A 179 -4.88 6.50 13.56
C HIS A 179 -4.35 7.56 12.58
N GLY A 180 -3.86 7.14 11.42
CA GLY A 180 -3.47 8.07 10.36
C GLY A 180 -4.68 8.78 9.78
N LEU A 181 -5.63 8.02 9.24
CA LEU A 181 -6.91 8.51 8.73
C LEU A 181 -8.06 7.67 9.29
N HIS A 182 -9.09 8.33 9.84
CA HIS A 182 -10.31 7.66 10.28
C HIS A 182 -11.55 8.40 9.74
N CYS A 183 -12.40 7.65 9.04
CA CYS A 183 -13.72 8.12 8.57
C CYS A 183 -14.82 7.28 9.23
N THR A 184 -15.83 7.93 9.82
CA THR A 184 -16.95 7.21 10.46
C THR A 184 -18.03 6.74 9.47
N GLU A 185 -17.86 7.06 8.21
CA GLU A 185 -18.64 6.54 7.07
C GLU A 185 -17.71 5.80 6.11
N GLU A 186 -17.83 6.05 4.81
CA GLU A 186 -16.96 5.47 3.80
C GLU A 186 -15.76 6.35 3.51
N VAL A 187 -14.56 5.75 3.45
CA VAL A 187 -13.38 6.37 2.86
C VAL A 187 -13.08 5.77 1.49
N LYS A 188 -12.86 6.65 0.50
CA LYS A 188 -12.52 6.29 -0.88
C LYS A 188 -11.13 6.82 -1.25
N VAL A 189 -10.31 5.99 -1.87
CA VAL A 189 -9.07 6.44 -2.52
C VAL A 189 -9.19 6.12 -4.00
N THR A 190 -9.18 7.16 -4.83
CA THR A 190 -9.34 7.01 -6.28
C THR A 190 -8.11 7.42 -7.07
N GLY A 191 -7.07 7.95 -6.41
CA GLY A 191 -5.81 8.37 -7.03
C GLY A 191 -4.90 9.12 -6.06
N GLY A 192 -3.74 9.57 -6.54
CA GLY A 192 -2.71 10.27 -5.78
C GLY A 192 -1.70 9.33 -5.12
N ASN A 193 -0.60 9.90 -4.62
CA ASN A 193 0.39 9.16 -3.86
C ASN A 193 0.13 9.41 -2.37
N LEU A 194 -0.34 8.39 -1.68
CA LEU A 194 -0.71 8.45 -0.27
C LEU A 194 0.26 7.62 0.56
N LYS A 195 0.96 8.29 1.49
CA LYS A 195 1.83 7.61 2.43
C LYS A 195 1.34 7.82 3.86
N ILE A 196 1.07 6.74 4.58
CA ILE A 196 0.58 6.78 5.97
C ILE A 196 1.54 6.03 6.88
N ARG A 197 1.93 6.64 7.98
CA ARG A 197 2.69 6.03 9.07
C ARG A 197 1.97 6.24 10.39
N THR A 198 1.84 5.17 11.18
CA THR A 198 1.30 5.27 12.53
C THR A 198 2.16 4.48 13.51
N ASP A 199 2.35 5.02 14.72
CA ASP A 199 3.14 4.37 15.77
C ASP A 199 2.26 3.62 16.79
N LYS A 200 0.92 3.79 16.73
CA LYS A 200 -0.02 3.14 17.65
C LYS A 200 -1.35 2.71 17.06
N GLY A 201 -1.78 3.33 15.98
CA GLY A 201 -3.11 3.14 15.43
C GLY A 201 -3.13 2.46 14.07
N ASP A 202 -4.33 2.38 13.48
CA ASP A 202 -4.51 1.89 12.13
C ASP A 202 -4.03 2.93 11.11
N GLY A 203 -3.61 2.49 9.95
CA GLY A 203 -3.21 3.39 8.88
C GLY A 203 -4.40 4.15 8.30
N LEU A 204 -5.27 3.44 7.58
CA LEU A 204 -6.50 3.96 6.99
C LEU A 204 -7.71 3.16 7.49
N ARG A 205 -8.62 3.85 8.17
CA ARG A 205 -9.79 3.26 8.80
C ARG A 205 -11.07 3.88 8.29
N GLY A 206 -11.97 3.07 7.75
CA GLY A 206 -13.35 3.42 7.47
C GLY A 206 -14.28 2.65 8.42
N LYS A 207 -15.36 3.27 8.87
CA LYS A 207 -16.30 2.52 9.70
C LYS A 207 -17.24 1.68 8.84
N GLU A 208 -17.94 2.30 7.90
CA GLU A 208 -18.92 1.61 7.07
C GLU A 208 -18.28 0.94 5.83
N ALA A 209 -17.27 1.57 5.23
CA ALA A 209 -16.52 0.95 4.13
C ALA A 209 -15.15 1.59 3.88
N VAL A 210 -14.27 0.82 3.24
CA VAL A 210 -13.04 1.30 2.59
C VAL A 210 -13.08 0.88 1.12
N THR A 211 -12.97 1.86 0.22
CA THR A 211 -12.99 1.61 -1.24
C THR A 211 -11.73 2.15 -1.89
N ILE A 212 -10.94 1.28 -2.50
CA ILE A 212 -9.71 1.64 -3.23
C ILE A 212 -9.91 1.38 -4.71
N LYS A 213 -9.87 2.45 -5.53
CA LYS A 213 -10.03 2.38 -6.98
C LYS A 213 -8.74 2.72 -7.74
N GLY A 214 -7.78 3.34 -7.07
CA GLY A 214 -6.53 3.78 -7.68
C GLY A 214 -5.59 4.42 -6.65
N GLY A 215 -4.48 4.96 -7.14
CA GLY A 215 -3.44 5.60 -6.33
C GLY A 215 -2.24 4.69 -6.06
N ASP A 216 -1.15 5.31 -5.61
CA ASP A 216 0.04 4.63 -5.06
C ASP A 216 0.00 4.81 -3.54
N ILE A 217 -0.27 3.72 -2.81
CA ILE A 217 -0.58 3.74 -1.39
C ILE A 217 0.50 2.96 -0.63
N ASP A 218 1.24 3.65 0.24
CA ASP A 218 2.26 3.09 1.13
C ASP A 218 1.81 3.27 2.59
N ILE A 219 1.48 2.17 3.27
CA ILE A 219 1.05 2.20 4.67
C ILE A 219 2.03 1.39 5.53
N ASN A 220 2.51 2.04 6.61
CA ASN A 220 3.25 1.39 7.67
C ASN A 220 2.56 1.71 8.99
N ALA A 221 1.76 0.78 9.51
CA ALA A 221 0.94 0.96 10.70
C ALA A 221 1.33 -0.03 11.81
N ASP A 222 1.29 0.43 13.06
CA ASP A 222 1.43 -0.46 14.23
C ASP A 222 0.15 -1.28 14.45
N GLY A 223 -1.02 -0.70 14.17
CA GLY A 223 -2.32 -1.38 14.13
C GLY A 223 -2.57 -2.10 12.79
N ASP A 224 -3.82 -1.99 12.30
CA ASP A 224 -4.20 -2.51 10.99
C ASP A 224 -3.79 -1.54 9.86
N GLY A 225 -3.46 -2.08 8.70
CA GLY A 225 -3.10 -1.24 7.56
C GLY A 225 -4.32 -0.54 6.95
N LEU A 226 -5.20 -1.31 6.31
CA LEU A 226 -6.53 -0.91 5.84
C LEU A 226 -7.60 -1.62 6.66
N LYS A 227 -8.54 -0.88 7.22
CA LYS A 227 -9.58 -1.45 8.07
C LYS A 227 -10.95 -0.89 7.81
N SER A 228 -11.95 -1.76 7.62
CA SER A 228 -13.35 -1.41 7.84
C SER A 228 -13.86 -2.04 9.12
N THR A 229 -14.45 -1.22 10.01
CA THR A 229 -14.82 -1.70 11.37
C THR A 229 -16.25 -2.21 11.48
N LYS A 230 -17.11 -1.94 10.50
CA LYS A 230 -18.49 -2.45 10.44
C LYS A 230 -18.92 -2.96 9.07
N GLY A 231 -18.16 -2.66 8.04
CA GLY A 231 -18.56 -2.97 6.69
C GLY A 231 -17.46 -3.64 5.86
N LYS A 232 -17.44 -3.30 4.60
CA LYS A 232 -16.64 -3.97 3.58
C LYS A 232 -15.33 -3.24 3.26
N VAL A 233 -14.42 -3.98 2.63
CA VAL A 233 -13.27 -3.42 1.91
C VAL A 233 -13.35 -3.85 0.45
N ASP A 234 -13.43 -2.88 -0.48
CA ASP A 234 -13.46 -3.10 -1.93
C ASP A 234 -12.19 -2.54 -2.56
N ILE A 235 -11.44 -3.38 -3.27
CA ILE A 235 -10.22 -2.98 -3.98
C ILE A 235 -10.37 -3.34 -5.45
N SER A 236 -10.40 -2.33 -6.32
CA SER A 236 -10.54 -2.52 -7.78
C SER A 236 -9.37 -1.98 -8.59
N GLY A 237 -8.38 -1.34 -7.94
CA GLY A 237 -7.20 -0.79 -8.60
C GLY A 237 -6.20 -0.21 -7.62
N GLY A 238 -5.20 0.49 -8.16
CA GLY A 238 -4.11 1.09 -7.39
C GLY A 238 -2.93 0.14 -7.15
N LYS A 239 -1.83 0.73 -6.69
CA LYS A 239 -0.67 0.00 -6.20
C LYS A 239 -0.58 0.20 -4.70
N MET A 240 -0.50 -0.89 -3.97
CA MET A 240 -0.51 -0.85 -2.50
C MET A 240 0.68 -1.61 -1.93
N GLU A 241 1.38 -0.96 -1.04
CA GLU A 241 2.37 -1.57 -0.17
C GLU A 241 1.98 -1.34 1.27
N ILE A 242 1.59 -2.43 1.97
CA ILE A 242 1.08 -2.36 3.33
C ILE A 242 1.97 -3.19 4.24
N LYS A 243 2.43 -2.55 5.32
CA LYS A 243 3.07 -3.18 6.47
C LYS A 243 2.24 -2.82 7.70
N ALA A 244 1.69 -3.83 8.37
CA ALA A 244 0.84 -3.66 9.54
C ALA A 244 1.35 -4.48 10.72
N GLY A 245 1.20 -3.97 11.92
CA GLY A 245 1.46 -4.70 13.16
C GLY A 245 0.47 -5.85 13.35
N ASN A 246 -0.81 -5.60 13.04
CA ASN A 246 -1.90 -6.57 13.07
C ASN A 246 -2.29 -7.03 11.66
N ASP A 247 -3.52 -6.71 11.21
CA ASP A 247 -4.01 -7.11 9.90
C ASP A 247 -3.55 -6.13 8.82
N ALA A 248 -2.97 -6.63 7.72
CA ALA A 248 -2.63 -5.73 6.64
C ALA A 248 -3.90 -5.17 5.99
N ILE A 249 -4.91 -6.02 5.74
CA ILE A 249 -6.23 -5.61 5.25
C ILE A 249 -7.30 -6.38 6.03
N GLN A 250 -8.19 -5.64 6.72
CA GLN A 250 -9.30 -6.21 7.48
C GLN A 250 -10.64 -5.63 7.02
N ALA A 251 -11.59 -6.52 6.74
CA ALA A 251 -12.99 -6.17 6.53
C ALA A 251 -13.86 -6.86 7.60
N GLU A 252 -14.81 -6.13 8.18
CA GLU A 252 -15.76 -6.70 9.14
C GLU A 252 -16.81 -7.57 8.46
N THR A 253 -17.15 -7.29 7.19
CA THR A 253 -18.11 -8.08 6.43
C THR A 253 -17.47 -8.80 5.24
N ASP A 254 -17.16 -8.10 4.18
CA ASP A 254 -16.69 -8.66 2.92
C ASP A 254 -15.41 -7.96 2.45
N LEU A 255 -14.41 -8.72 2.07
CA LEU A 255 -13.21 -8.23 1.40
C LEU A 255 -13.25 -8.68 -0.06
N MET A 256 -13.38 -7.72 -0.98
CA MET A 256 -13.43 -7.97 -2.42
C MET A 256 -12.23 -7.33 -3.12
N ILE A 257 -11.50 -8.13 -3.89
CA ILE A 257 -10.38 -7.68 -4.72
C ILE A 257 -10.67 -8.03 -6.16
N THR A 258 -10.80 -7.01 -7.01
CA THR A 258 -11.07 -7.16 -8.44
C THR A 258 -9.97 -6.56 -9.32
N GLY A 259 -8.96 -5.94 -8.71
CA GLY A 259 -7.84 -5.32 -9.42
C GLY A 259 -6.78 -4.78 -8.46
N GLY A 260 -5.76 -4.13 -9.02
CA GLY A 260 -4.64 -3.55 -8.29
C GLY A 260 -3.39 -4.43 -8.22
N ASP A 261 -2.29 -3.83 -7.77
CA ASP A 261 -1.05 -4.51 -7.39
C ASP A 261 -0.88 -4.38 -5.87
N ILE A 262 -1.16 -5.46 -5.15
CA ILE A 262 -1.29 -5.47 -3.71
C ILE A 262 -0.13 -6.26 -3.09
N LYS A 263 0.65 -5.60 -2.23
CA LYS A 263 1.59 -6.22 -1.30
C LYS A 263 1.13 -5.95 0.13
N ALA A 264 0.54 -6.96 0.78
CA ALA A 264 -0.08 -6.86 2.10
C ALA A 264 0.65 -7.76 3.11
N ASN A 265 1.38 -7.15 4.06
CA ASN A 265 2.17 -7.87 5.05
C ASN A 265 1.69 -7.47 6.46
N GLY A 266 1.21 -8.45 7.21
CA GLY A 266 0.68 -8.29 8.56
C GLY A 266 0.96 -9.52 9.42
N ASP A 267 0.53 -9.49 10.67
CA ASP A 267 0.40 -10.73 11.44
C ASP A 267 -0.67 -11.61 10.78
N ARG A 268 -1.74 -10.97 10.26
CA ARG A 268 -2.64 -11.55 9.27
C ARG A 268 -2.62 -10.67 8.02
N GLY A 269 -2.38 -11.25 6.84
CA GLY A 269 -2.28 -10.48 5.61
C GLY A 269 -3.63 -9.96 5.12
N LEU A 270 -4.61 -10.85 4.97
CA LEU A 270 -5.98 -10.53 4.55
C LEU A 270 -6.97 -11.18 5.50
N THR A 271 -7.92 -10.39 6.02
CA THR A 271 -8.90 -10.86 7.00
C THR A 271 -10.32 -10.42 6.64
N ALA A 272 -11.21 -11.39 6.51
CA ALA A 272 -12.65 -11.20 6.41
C ALA A 272 -13.38 -12.44 6.92
N PRO A 273 -14.62 -12.33 7.47
CA PRO A 273 -15.35 -13.47 8.05
C PRO A 273 -15.57 -14.64 7.08
N LYS A 274 -15.85 -14.32 5.81
CA LYS A 274 -16.08 -15.30 4.73
C LYS A 274 -14.85 -15.60 3.88
N GLY A 275 -13.69 -15.04 4.25
CA GLY A 275 -12.48 -15.04 3.44
C GLY A 275 -12.45 -13.91 2.40
N ALA A 276 -11.29 -13.72 1.76
CA ALA A 276 -11.12 -12.74 0.71
C ALA A 276 -11.70 -13.26 -0.62
N LEU A 277 -12.55 -12.47 -1.26
CA LEU A 277 -13.06 -12.71 -2.62
C LEU A 277 -12.08 -12.12 -3.62
N ILE A 278 -11.33 -12.96 -4.33
CA ILE A 278 -10.29 -12.52 -5.28
C ILE A 278 -10.74 -12.85 -6.71
N ASN A 279 -11.07 -11.80 -7.46
CA ASN A 279 -11.56 -11.89 -8.85
C ASN A 279 -10.64 -11.16 -9.84
N GLY A 280 -9.55 -10.55 -9.38
CA GLY A 280 -8.59 -9.83 -10.21
C GLY A 280 -7.43 -9.27 -9.41
N GLY A 281 -6.47 -8.66 -10.11
CA GLY A 281 -5.30 -8.02 -9.54
C GLY A 281 -4.12 -8.96 -9.27
N LEU A 282 -2.95 -8.37 -9.04
CA LEU A 282 -1.79 -9.04 -8.49
C LEU A 282 -1.87 -8.95 -6.97
N VAL A 283 -2.10 -10.07 -6.30
CA VAL A 283 -2.23 -10.12 -4.84
C VAL A 283 -1.08 -10.96 -4.25
N PHE A 284 -0.26 -10.30 -3.47
CA PHE A 284 0.78 -10.90 -2.65
C PHE A 284 0.51 -10.53 -1.19
N ALA A 285 0.26 -11.50 -0.36
CA ALA A 285 0.07 -11.26 1.07
C ALA A 285 0.89 -12.22 1.91
N THR A 286 1.32 -11.78 3.08
CA THR A 286 2.03 -12.62 4.05
C THR A 286 1.38 -12.53 5.43
N ALA A 287 1.49 -13.62 6.19
CA ALA A 287 1.05 -13.71 7.56
C ALA A 287 2.06 -14.49 8.41
N THR A 288 1.98 -14.34 9.74
CA THR A 288 2.83 -15.07 10.69
C THR A 288 2.01 -16.08 11.47
N VAL A 289 2.65 -17.12 11.95
CA VAL A 289 2.06 -17.97 13.00
C VAL A 289 1.85 -17.11 14.25
N ASP A 290 0.66 -17.19 14.86
CA ASP A 290 0.38 -16.47 16.08
C ASP A 290 1.22 -17.04 17.25
N THR A 291 1.82 -16.15 18.00
CA THR A 291 2.55 -16.45 19.23
C THR A 291 1.82 -15.81 20.41
N PRO A 292 0.75 -16.46 20.92
CA PRO A 292 -0.08 -15.87 21.95
C PRO A 292 0.71 -15.64 23.24
N LYS A 293 0.35 -14.59 23.97
CA LYS A 293 0.87 -14.38 25.32
C LYS A 293 0.31 -15.44 26.27
N GLU A 294 0.98 -15.62 27.40
CA GLU A 294 0.52 -16.57 28.42
C GLU A 294 -0.94 -16.28 28.83
N GLY A 295 -1.79 -17.31 28.70
CA GLY A 295 -3.22 -17.21 28.97
C GLY A 295 -4.10 -16.76 27.82
N GLU A 296 -3.56 -16.38 26.68
CA GLU A 296 -4.31 -16.06 25.45
C GLU A 296 -4.44 -17.30 24.55
N ALA A 297 -5.58 -17.43 23.87
CA ALA A 297 -5.76 -18.45 22.85
C ALA A 297 -5.05 -18.04 21.56
N ALA A 298 -4.39 -18.99 20.90
CA ALA A 298 -3.77 -18.73 19.59
C ALA A 298 -4.82 -18.33 18.56
N LYS A 299 -4.51 -17.31 17.75
CA LYS A 299 -5.33 -16.86 16.63
C LYS A 299 -4.99 -17.67 15.38
N ASP A 300 -6.01 -17.93 14.58
CA ASP A 300 -5.82 -18.50 13.24
C ASP A 300 -5.42 -17.39 12.27
N ASN A 301 -4.12 -17.33 11.95
CA ASN A 301 -3.56 -16.35 11.03
C ASN A 301 -3.46 -16.88 9.59
N THR A 302 -4.00 -18.05 9.29
CA THR A 302 -4.04 -18.60 7.92
C THR A 302 -4.98 -17.79 7.03
N PHE A 303 -4.71 -17.82 5.73
CA PHE A 303 -5.57 -17.15 4.75
C PHE A 303 -6.86 -17.93 4.53
N LYS A 304 -7.99 -17.21 4.47
CA LYS A 304 -9.28 -17.75 4.05
C LYS A 304 -9.67 -17.11 2.72
N ILE A 305 -10.02 -17.94 1.75
CA ILE A 305 -10.44 -17.49 0.41
C ILE A 305 -11.92 -17.83 0.25
N ALA A 306 -12.69 -16.84 -0.21
CA ALA A 306 -14.11 -17.04 -0.47
C ALA A 306 -14.31 -18.01 -1.65
N GLU A 307 -15.25 -18.95 -1.52
CA GLU A 307 -15.55 -19.97 -2.54
C GLU A 307 -15.93 -19.38 -3.91
N ALA A 308 -16.49 -18.17 -3.91
CA ALA A 308 -16.86 -17.44 -5.13
C ALA A 308 -15.69 -16.76 -5.85
N SER A 309 -14.44 -16.94 -5.37
CA SER A 309 -13.25 -16.38 -6.03
C SER A 309 -13.07 -17.01 -7.40
N THR A 310 -12.87 -16.18 -8.41
CA THR A 310 -12.72 -16.62 -9.82
C THR A 310 -11.25 -16.61 -10.27
N GLN A 311 -10.40 -15.81 -9.62
CA GLN A 311 -8.97 -15.82 -9.91
C GLN A 311 -8.27 -16.89 -9.07
N PRO A 312 -7.35 -17.69 -9.68
CA PRO A 312 -6.63 -18.73 -8.97
C PRO A 312 -5.75 -18.17 -7.84
N VAL A 313 -5.69 -18.91 -6.74
CA VAL A 313 -4.93 -18.58 -5.53
C VAL A 313 -4.05 -19.76 -5.12
N ILE A 314 -2.80 -19.47 -4.80
CA ILE A 314 -1.87 -20.41 -4.17
C ILE A 314 -1.61 -19.92 -2.75
N LEU A 315 -1.90 -20.78 -1.79
CA LEU A 315 -1.60 -20.57 -0.37
C LEU A 315 -0.41 -21.46 0.00
N VAL A 316 0.61 -20.86 0.58
CA VAL A 316 1.84 -21.54 0.97
C VAL A 316 2.05 -21.43 2.47
N GLN A 317 2.33 -22.55 3.12
CA GLN A 317 2.86 -22.60 4.47
C GLN A 317 4.33 -22.99 4.42
N MET A 318 5.19 -22.10 4.91
CA MET A 318 6.62 -22.37 5.05
C MET A 318 6.82 -23.32 6.25
N SER A 319 7.82 -24.19 6.17
CA SER A 319 8.18 -25.11 7.24
C SER A 319 8.77 -24.40 8.47
N GLU A 320 9.26 -23.20 8.29
CA GLU A 320 9.81 -22.33 9.34
C GLU A 320 9.60 -20.87 8.98
N GLN A 321 9.60 -19.98 9.97
CA GLN A 321 9.44 -18.56 9.77
C GLN A 321 10.56 -18.00 8.90
N GLN A 322 10.17 -17.24 7.89
CA GLN A 322 11.07 -16.54 6.98
C GLN A 322 11.31 -15.11 7.46
N LEU A 323 12.48 -14.57 7.13
CA LEU A 323 12.84 -13.20 7.45
C LEU A 323 12.19 -12.21 6.48
N LYS A 324 12.07 -10.94 6.88
CA LYS A 324 11.69 -9.84 5.96
C LYS A 324 12.71 -9.71 4.82
N GLU A 325 12.33 -9.05 3.74
CA GLU A 325 13.13 -8.75 2.55
C GLU A 325 13.63 -9.99 1.78
N GLN A 326 13.27 -11.19 2.20
CA GLN A 326 13.57 -12.41 1.43
C GLN A 326 12.67 -12.45 0.19
N ARG A 327 13.27 -12.25 -0.97
CA ARG A 327 12.55 -12.20 -2.25
C ARG A 327 11.81 -13.50 -2.52
N VAL A 328 10.49 -13.42 -2.60
CA VAL A 328 9.61 -14.53 -3.00
C VAL A 328 9.30 -14.41 -4.48
N VAL A 329 9.56 -15.46 -5.23
CA VAL A 329 9.32 -15.53 -6.68
C VAL A 329 8.51 -16.77 -7.01
N LEU A 330 7.43 -16.60 -7.74
CA LEU A 330 6.71 -17.68 -8.38
C LEU A 330 7.01 -17.68 -9.86
N LYS A 331 7.55 -18.78 -10.37
CA LYS A 331 7.94 -18.97 -11.78
C LYS A 331 7.01 -19.95 -12.47
N ASP A 332 6.76 -19.74 -13.76
CA ASP A 332 6.13 -20.74 -14.62
C ASP A 332 7.14 -21.81 -15.09
N VAL A 333 6.68 -22.74 -15.93
CA VAL A 333 7.51 -23.82 -16.48
C VAL A 333 8.63 -23.34 -17.39
N ASP A 334 8.51 -22.15 -17.97
CA ASP A 334 9.52 -21.52 -18.82
C ASP A 334 10.47 -20.62 -18.00
N SER A 335 10.41 -20.70 -16.67
CA SER A 335 11.19 -19.90 -15.71
C SER A 335 10.90 -18.39 -15.76
N LYS A 336 9.76 -17.98 -16.34
CA LYS A 336 9.26 -16.59 -16.30
C LYS A 336 8.70 -16.30 -14.91
N ASN A 337 9.09 -15.16 -14.34
CA ASN A 337 8.53 -14.69 -13.09
C ASN A 337 7.06 -14.25 -13.29
N VAL A 338 6.13 -14.94 -12.66
CA VAL A 338 4.71 -14.59 -12.60
C VAL A 338 4.43 -13.63 -11.45
N ILE A 339 5.07 -13.86 -10.31
CA ILE A 339 5.04 -12.99 -9.14
C ILE A 339 6.47 -12.84 -8.61
N SER A 340 6.88 -11.63 -8.26
CA SER A 340 8.15 -11.36 -7.60
C SER A 340 7.97 -10.21 -6.61
N LYS A 341 8.05 -10.49 -5.31
CA LYS A 341 7.84 -9.51 -4.24
C LYS A 341 8.81 -9.76 -3.08
N ASN A 342 9.15 -8.67 -2.39
CA ASN A 342 9.94 -8.71 -1.16
C ASN A 342 9.01 -8.40 0.02
N PRO A 343 8.70 -9.37 0.91
CA PRO A 343 7.94 -9.11 2.12
C PRO A 343 8.68 -8.15 3.04
N ASN A 344 7.98 -7.18 3.62
CA ASN A 344 8.57 -6.20 4.54
C ASN A 344 8.36 -6.55 6.03
N LYS A 345 7.85 -7.76 6.30
CA LYS A 345 7.75 -8.39 7.64
C LYS A 345 8.26 -9.83 7.56
N LYS A 346 8.58 -10.44 8.72
CA LYS A 346 8.75 -11.89 8.85
C LYS A 346 7.45 -12.58 8.48
N PHE A 347 7.51 -13.82 7.97
CA PHE A 347 6.32 -14.53 7.52
C PHE A 347 6.46 -16.05 7.62
N ASP A 348 5.33 -16.70 7.81
CA ASP A 348 5.18 -18.16 7.80
C ASP A 348 4.23 -18.60 6.68
N TYR A 349 3.28 -17.73 6.31
CA TYR A 349 2.28 -17.98 5.29
C TYR A 349 2.39 -16.97 4.15
N ILE A 350 2.14 -17.44 2.92
CA ILE A 350 2.14 -16.61 1.70
C ILE A 350 0.86 -16.87 0.93
N LEU A 351 0.22 -15.81 0.47
CA LEU A 351 -0.83 -15.84 -0.53
C LEU A 351 -0.31 -15.26 -1.83
N LEU A 352 -0.49 -16.00 -2.92
CA LEU A 352 -0.08 -15.63 -4.26
C LEU A 352 -1.29 -15.73 -5.19
N SER A 353 -1.67 -14.64 -5.82
CA SER A 353 -2.72 -14.61 -6.85
C SER A 353 -2.37 -13.59 -7.92
N SER A 354 -2.56 -13.95 -9.18
CA SER A 354 -2.24 -13.12 -10.35
C SER A 354 -3.17 -13.48 -11.49
N PRO A 355 -3.54 -12.53 -12.36
CA PRO A 355 -4.23 -12.84 -13.63
C PRO A 355 -3.44 -13.76 -14.58
N GLU A 356 -2.13 -13.92 -14.37
CA GLU A 356 -1.28 -14.84 -15.14
C GLU A 356 -1.34 -16.29 -14.64
N LEU A 357 -1.97 -16.54 -13.48
CA LEU A 357 -2.15 -17.91 -12.98
C LEU A 357 -3.29 -18.62 -13.72
N ALA A 358 -3.07 -19.89 -14.05
CA ALA A 358 -4.07 -20.70 -14.73
C ALA A 358 -4.15 -22.12 -14.14
N VAL A 359 -5.37 -22.58 -13.86
CA VAL A 359 -5.62 -23.96 -13.44
C VAL A 359 -5.12 -24.94 -14.52
N GLY A 360 -4.50 -26.04 -14.09
CA GLY A 360 -3.85 -27.03 -14.96
C GLY A 360 -2.39 -26.73 -15.29
N LYS A 361 -1.82 -25.64 -14.78
CA LYS A 361 -0.41 -25.28 -14.95
C LYS A 361 0.41 -25.62 -13.68
N THR A 362 1.72 -25.74 -13.89
CA THR A 362 2.69 -25.99 -12.83
C THR A 362 3.53 -24.74 -12.64
N TYR A 363 3.84 -24.42 -11.39
CA TYR A 363 4.68 -23.30 -10.99
C TYR A 363 5.76 -23.75 -10.03
N THR A 364 6.84 -22.97 -9.92
CA THR A 364 7.93 -23.21 -8.96
C THR A 364 8.08 -22.00 -8.06
N LEU A 365 8.02 -22.22 -6.75
CA LEU A 365 8.28 -21.21 -5.73
C LEU A 365 9.77 -21.17 -5.41
N SER A 366 10.34 -19.99 -5.41
CA SER A 366 11.71 -19.72 -4.99
C SER A 366 11.71 -18.63 -3.91
N VAL A 367 12.63 -18.73 -2.97
CA VAL A 367 12.90 -17.68 -1.97
C VAL A 367 14.38 -17.37 -2.03
N ASN A 368 14.77 -16.09 -2.14
CA ASN A 368 16.13 -15.63 -2.31
C ASN A 368 16.89 -16.37 -3.44
N ASP A 369 16.23 -16.46 -4.61
CA ASP A 369 16.75 -17.08 -5.83
C ASP A 369 17.01 -18.59 -5.76
N ALA A 370 16.69 -19.25 -4.64
CA ALA A 370 16.75 -20.70 -4.50
C ALA A 370 15.36 -21.31 -4.61
N ASP A 371 15.20 -22.32 -5.48
CA ASP A 371 13.94 -23.06 -5.55
C ASP A 371 13.71 -23.85 -4.26
N CYS A 372 12.51 -23.67 -3.72
CA CYS A 372 12.13 -24.29 -2.45
C CYS A 372 11.95 -25.81 -2.62
N GLU A 373 12.27 -26.58 -1.58
CA GLU A 373 11.80 -27.95 -1.47
C GLU A 373 10.29 -27.93 -1.22
N ASN A 374 9.57 -28.87 -1.83
CA ASN A 374 8.11 -28.85 -1.93
C ASN A 374 7.52 -27.59 -2.58
N GLY A 375 8.37 -26.78 -3.27
CA GLY A 375 7.96 -25.56 -3.94
C GLY A 375 7.46 -25.75 -5.37
N LYS A 376 7.43 -27.01 -5.90
CA LYS A 376 6.78 -27.30 -7.17
C LYS A 376 5.28 -27.45 -6.99
N ILE A 377 4.51 -26.55 -7.56
CA ILE A 377 3.08 -26.36 -7.30
C ILE A 377 2.28 -26.70 -8.56
N GLU A 378 1.46 -27.73 -8.51
CA GLU A 378 0.48 -28.05 -9.55
C GLU A 378 -0.83 -27.35 -9.21
N LEU A 379 -1.19 -26.34 -9.98
CA LEU A 379 -2.41 -25.56 -9.77
C LEU A 379 -3.61 -26.32 -10.36
N ASN A 380 -4.05 -27.37 -9.65
CA ASN A 380 -5.10 -28.28 -10.10
C ASN A 380 -6.53 -27.87 -9.67
N ALA A 381 -6.65 -26.77 -8.92
CA ALA A 381 -7.92 -26.19 -8.47
C ALA A 381 -7.80 -24.67 -8.40
N ALA A 382 -8.94 -23.98 -8.24
CA ALA A 382 -8.95 -22.52 -8.08
C ALA A 382 -8.19 -22.03 -6.83
N VAL A 383 -8.19 -22.83 -5.76
CA VAL A 383 -7.38 -22.59 -4.57
C VAL A 383 -6.55 -23.84 -4.29
N VAL A 384 -5.24 -23.68 -4.18
CA VAL A 384 -4.31 -24.76 -3.86
C VAL A 384 -3.53 -24.38 -2.59
N ASN A 385 -3.51 -25.29 -1.62
CA ASN A 385 -2.71 -25.19 -0.42
C ASN A 385 -1.45 -26.04 -0.56
N VAL A 386 -0.30 -25.46 -0.23
CA VAL A 386 1.00 -26.12 -0.23
C VAL A 386 1.62 -25.95 1.13
N GLU A 387 1.89 -27.06 1.79
CA GLU A 387 2.41 -27.07 3.16
C GLU A 387 3.86 -27.58 3.20
N ASN A 388 4.54 -27.32 4.31
CA ASN A 388 5.90 -27.78 4.56
C ASN A 388 6.90 -27.40 3.47
N VAL A 389 6.77 -26.16 2.95
CA VAL A 389 7.68 -25.63 1.95
C VAL A 389 8.97 -25.18 2.63
N VAL A 390 10.12 -25.73 2.19
CA VAL A 390 11.42 -25.44 2.78
C VAL A 390 12.19 -24.47 1.91
N ASN A 391 12.58 -23.34 2.48
CA ASN A 391 13.51 -22.41 1.84
C ASN A 391 14.92 -23.01 1.87
N LYS A 392 15.52 -23.19 0.69
CA LYS A 392 16.89 -23.72 0.55
C LYS A 392 17.96 -22.64 0.37
N ALA A 393 17.55 -21.38 0.27
CA ALA A 393 18.52 -20.30 0.21
C ALA A 393 19.34 -20.25 1.51
N PRO A 394 20.63 -19.95 1.42
CA PRO A 394 21.39 -19.63 2.62
C PRO A 394 20.62 -18.53 3.39
N ARG A 395 20.39 -18.75 4.68
CA ARG A 395 19.82 -17.68 5.51
C ARG A 395 20.76 -16.48 5.46
N VAL A 396 20.38 -15.47 4.72
CA VAL A 396 20.96 -14.15 4.92
C VAL A 396 20.18 -13.62 6.12
N ALA A 397 20.84 -13.54 7.25
CA ALA A 397 20.24 -13.05 8.47
C ALA A 397 19.59 -11.68 8.22
N ASP A 398 18.48 -11.45 8.89
CA ASP A 398 17.76 -10.17 8.92
C ASP A 398 18.79 -9.05 9.15
N GLU A 399 18.65 -7.93 8.44
CA GLU A 399 19.31 -6.68 8.83
C GLU A 399 18.64 -6.18 10.13
N GLY A 400 18.72 -6.98 11.20
CA GLY A 400 18.35 -6.63 12.56
C GLY A 400 19.02 -5.36 13.02
N ASP A 401 19.04 -5.10 14.30
CA ASP A 401 19.84 -3.99 14.87
C ASP A 401 21.22 -3.96 14.18
N ALA A 402 21.65 -2.78 13.73
CA ALA A 402 22.94 -2.62 13.02
C ALA A 402 24.13 -3.18 13.81
N LEU A 403 23.94 -3.37 15.11
CA LEU A 403 24.92 -3.95 16.04
C LEU A 403 24.79 -5.47 16.23
N ASP A 404 23.80 -6.12 15.60
CA ASP A 404 23.71 -7.59 15.48
C ASP A 404 24.67 -8.03 14.37
N ILE A 405 25.93 -8.20 14.73
CA ILE A 405 27.03 -8.46 13.81
C ILE A 405 27.00 -9.89 13.30
N ASN A 406 26.61 -10.84 14.17
CA ASN A 406 26.59 -12.27 13.84
C ASN A 406 25.28 -12.69 13.19
N TYR A 407 24.30 -11.77 13.10
CA TYR A 407 22.96 -11.98 12.51
C TYR A 407 22.13 -13.07 13.19
N ASP A 408 22.28 -13.26 14.52
CA ASP A 408 21.45 -14.24 15.24
C ASP A 408 20.09 -13.69 15.70
N GLY A 409 19.86 -12.40 15.47
CA GLY A 409 18.62 -11.68 15.80
C GLY A 409 18.64 -11.00 17.16
N SER A 410 19.78 -10.99 17.84
CA SER A 410 19.98 -10.32 19.13
C SER A 410 21.25 -9.47 19.09
N VAL A 411 21.26 -8.37 19.81
CA VAL A 411 22.50 -7.61 20.09
C VAL A 411 22.97 -8.02 21.48
N ASP A 412 23.97 -8.87 21.53
CA ASP A 412 24.49 -9.38 22.79
C ASP A 412 26.04 -9.50 22.79
N VAL A 413 26.57 -10.16 23.83
CA VAL A 413 28.01 -10.30 24.01
C VAL A 413 28.68 -11.04 22.84
N SER A 414 27.96 -11.88 22.10
CA SER A 414 28.51 -12.63 20.96
C SER A 414 28.92 -11.70 19.81
N ASP A 415 28.18 -10.61 19.58
CA ASP A 415 28.54 -9.58 18.58
C ASP A 415 29.81 -8.82 18.96
N ALA A 416 29.89 -8.41 20.21
CA ALA A 416 31.08 -7.75 20.75
C ALA A 416 32.32 -8.67 20.66
N VAL A 417 32.16 -9.93 21.02
CA VAL A 417 33.24 -10.94 20.94
C VAL A 417 33.65 -11.16 19.49
N LEU A 418 32.72 -11.28 18.55
CA LEU A 418 33.00 -11.46 17.14
C LEU A 418 33.79 -10.29 16.57
N THR A 419 33.34 -9.04 16.86
CA THR A 419 34.06 -7.83 16.45
C THR A 419 35.46 -7.75 17.07
N CYS A 420 35.58 -8.06 18.36
CA CYS A 420 36.88 -8.09 19.05
C CYS A 420 37.85 -9.12 18.42
N ARG A 421 37.38 -10.31 18.07
CA ARG A 421 38.16 -11.35 17.38
C ARG A 421 38.61 -10.90 15.99
N PHE A 422 37.73 -10.20 15.25
CA PHE A 422 38.09 -9.62 13.96
C PHE A 422 39.21 -8.57 14.10
N VAL A 423 39.04 -7.62 15.04
CA VAL A 423 40.02 -6.57 15.30
C VAL A 423 41.38 -7.15 15.76
N SER A 424 41.35 -8.25 16.53
CA SER A 424 42.60 -8.93 16.98
C SER A 424 43.24 -9.79 15.90
N GLY A 425 42.66 -9.91 14.73
CA GLY A 425 43.20 -10.72 13.63
C GLY A 425 43.16 -12.25 13.88
N ASP A 426 42.15 -12.70 14.64
CA ASP A 426 41.97 -14.12 14.95
C ASP A 426 41.64 -14.92 13.69
N SER A 427 42.61 -15.63 13.17
CA SER A 427 42.50 -16.41 11.93
C SER A 427 41.58 -17.63 12.03
N SER A 428 41.09 -17.99 13.22
CA SER A 428 40.13 -19.08 13.38
C SER A 428 38.68 -18.62 13.00
N VAL A 429 38.45 -17.34 12.80
CA VAL A 429 37.15 -16.78 12.36
C VAL A 429 37.15 -16.73 10.83
N THR A 430 36.70 -17.79 10.19
CA THR A 430 36.77 -17.95 8.71
C THR A 430 35.48 -17.60 7.98
N TYR A 431 34.42 -17.26 8.71
CA TYR A 431 33.06 -17.04 8.16
C TYR A 431 32.63 -15.57 8.07
N ILE A 432 33.53 -14.64 8.33
CA ILE A 432 33.24 -13.20 8.28
C ILE A 432 33.04 -12.78 6.81
N THR A 433 31.91 -12.14 6.55
CA THR A 433 31.55 -11.60 5.23
C THR A 433 31.79 -10.09 5.17
N ASP A 434 31.91 -9.53 3.94
CA ASP A 434 32.04 -8.07 3.76
C ASP A 434 30.89 -7.29 4.41
N LYS A 435 29.69 -7.86 4.45
CA LYS A 435 28.53 -7.26 5.13
C LYS A 435 28.70 -7.23 6.65
N MET A 436 29.26 -8.27 7.23
CA MET A 436 29.57 -8.30 8.67
C MET A 436 30.64 -7.25 9.01
N VAL A 437 31.68 -7.14 8.18
CA VAL A 437 32.74 -6.13 8.35
C VAL A 437 32.16 -4.72 8.28
N ALA A 438 31.25 -4.45 7.31
CA ALA A 438 30.59 -3.16 7.20
C ALA A 438 29.68 -2.82 8.41
N ARG A 439 29.18 -3.83 9.15
CA ARG A 439 28.43 -3.65 10.40
C ARG A 439 29.33 -3.49 11.61
N MET A 440 30.52 -4.10 11.59
CA MET A 440 31.49 -3.95 12.67
C MET A 440 32.00 -2.52 12.82
N ASP A 441 31.99 -1.72 11.75
CA ASP A 441 32.22 -0.26 11.80
C ASP A 441 30.97 0.43 12.39
N CYS A 442 30.79 0.28 13.70
CA CYS A 442 29.59 0.72 14.44
C CYS A 442 29.50 2.23 14.60
N ASP A 443 30.63 2.92 14.66
CA ASP A 443 30.71 4.38 14.78
C ASP A 443 30.82 5.09 13.42
N LYS A 444 30.89 4.29 12.32
CA LYS A 444 30.96 4.73 10.91
C LYS A 444 32.14 5.65 10.60
N ASN A 445 33.28 5.42 11.25
CA ASN A 445 34.53 6.17 10.99
C ASN A 445 35.32 5.59 9.79
N GLY A 446 34.92 4.45 9.23
CA GLY A 446 35.52 3.78 8.08
C GLY A 446 36.59 2.74 8.46
N THR A 447 36.82 2.48 9.75
CA THR A 447 37.75 1.48 10.26
C THR A 447 37.06 0.62 11.31
N VAL A 448 37.39 -0.67 11.37
CA VAL A 448 36.88 -1.57 12.43
C VAL A 448 37.94 -1.70 13.50
N GLU A 449 37.66 -1.20 14.69
CA GLU A 449 38.60 -1.12 15.82
C GLU A 449 37.93 -1.35 17.18
N MET A 450 38.67 -1.22 18.29
CA MET A 450 38.11 -1.51 19.63
C MET A 450 37.06 -0.51 20.09
N ASP A 451 36.97 0.66 19.48
CA ASP A 451 35.94 1.64 19.77
C ASP A 451 34.55 1.14 19.29
N ASP A 452 34.51 0.38 18.18
CA ASP A 452 33.30 -0.27 17.71
C ASP A 452 32.79 -1.33 18.71
N VAL A 453 33.68 -2.12 19.25
CA VAL A 453 33.33 -3.08 20.32
C VAL A 453 32.71 -2.35 21.51
N THR A 454 33.25 -1.16 21.84
CA THR A 454 32.72 -0.32 22.91
C THR A 454 31.29 0.17 22.60
N VAL A 455 30.97 0.50 21.36
CA VAL A 455 29.61 0.87 20.93
C VAL A 455 28.63 -0.28 21.19
N ILE A 456 28.99 -1.50 20.80
CA ILE A 456 28.16 -2.69 21.04
C ILE A 456 27.95 -2.92 22.55
N LEU A 457 29.02 -2.87 23.33
CA LEU A 457 28.93 -3.09 24.77
C LEU A 457 28.11 -2.02 25.49
N LYS A 458 28.18 -0.74 25.08
CA LYS A 458 27.31 0.32 25.61
C LYS A 458 25.85 0.04 25.30
N ARG A 459 25.52 -0.43 24.10
CA ARG A 459 24.16 -0.81 23.70
C ARG A 459 23.61 -1.93 24.58
N ILE A 460 24.39 -2.99 24.80
CA ILE A 460 24.04 -4.12 25.69
C ILE A 460 23.80 -3.65 27.12
N ALA A 461 24.65 -2.75 27.61
CA ALA A 461 24.56 -2.18 28.96
C ALA A 461 23.48 -1.09 29.11
N HIS A 462 22.70 -0.79 28.07
CA HIS A 462 21.73 0.32 28.02
C HIS A 462 22.33 1.69 28.39
N LEU A 463 23.60 1.93 28.00
CA LEU A 463 24.35 3.17 28.28
C LEU A 463 24.46 4.09 27.03
N ALA A 464 23.82 3.73 25.92
CA ALA A 464 23.82 4.49 24.67
C ALA A 464 22.43 5.02 24.35
#